data_6e1dc6a265a244cad8fd78e127a2d95e
#
_entry.id   6e1dc6a265a244cad8fd78e127a2d95e
#
_cell.length_a   1.000
_cell.length_b   1.000
_cell.length_c   1.000
_cell.angle_alpha   90.00
_cell.angle_beta   90.00
_cell.angle_gamma   90.00
#
_symmetry.space_group_name_H-M   'P 1'
#
loop_
_entity.id
_entity.type
_entity.pdbx_description
1 polymer ?
#
loop_
_entity_poly.entity_id
_entity_poly.type
_entity_poly.pdbx_seq_one_letter_code
_entity_poly.pdbx_strand_id
1 'polypeptide(L)'
;VMWNFAGRQNDLQSYGEITKGNWISGIPFIDNARLGDQSMLPTEYKENKGHNVYYFLPLLLGLIGIFWQLTRVKDGEAKGAKNFTLTFLLFFLTGLAIVIYLNQTPYQPRERDYAYAGSFYAFCIWIGLGVLALIDWCSRSVKSNTGQVIAAVLLAVVCLGVPAQMASQNWDDHDRSNRYSCRDFGANYLKSCETQAILFSNGDNDTFPLWYNQEVEEVGTDLRVCNLSYLQTDWYISQMKRPYY
;
A
#
# COMPACT_ATOMS: atom_id res chain seq x y z
N VAL A 1 -5.74 8.26 -0.78
CA VAL A 1 -4.75 9.24 -1.28
C VAL A 1 -4.13 10.04 -0.15
N MET A 2 -4.93 10.60 0.76
CA MET A 2 -4.41 11.42 1.86
C MET A 2 -3.54 10.59 2.82
N TRP A 3 -3.96 9.41 3.24
CA TRP A 3 -3.15 8.53 4.09
C TRP A 3 -1.79 8.18 3.47
N ASN A 4 -1.78 7.95 2.16
CA ASN A 4 -0.56 7.49 1.49
C ASN A 4 0.39 8.63 1.09
N PHE A 5 -0.10 9.86 0.99
CA PHE A 5 0.70 10.97 0.44
C PHE A 5 0.72 12.25 1.30
N ALA A 6 -0.10 12.33 2.34
CA ALA A 6 0.00 13.39 3.36
C ALA A 6 0.52 12.84 4.69
N GLY A 7 -0.07 11.74 5.15
CA GLY A 7 0.27 11.03 6.38
C GLY A 7 -0.96 10.42 7.04
N ARG A 8 -0.74 9.56 8.03
CA ARG A 8 -1.74 8.79 8.76
C ARG A 8 -1.57 8.98 10.26
N GLN A 9 -2.66 9.26 10.96
CA GLN A 9 -2.69 9.45 12.40
C GLN A 9 -2.36 8.15 13.16
N ASN A 10 -3.01 7.07 12.79
CA ASN A 10 -2.80 5.69 13.23
C ASN A 10 -3.55 4.73 12.29
N ASP A 11 -3.37 3.43 12.47
CA ASP A 11 -4.03 2.38 11.68
C ASP A 11 -5.30 1.82 12.34
N LEU A 12 -5.80 2.48 13.38
CA LEU A 12 -7.03 2.09 14.05
C LEU A 12 -8.24 2.38 13.15
N GLN A 13 -9.13 1.40 13.02
CA GLN A 13 -10.36 1.58 12.26
C GLN A 13 -11.22 2.67 12.91
N SER A 14 -11.70 3.61 12.08
CA SER A 14 -12.50 4.76 12.50
C SER A 14 -13.88 4.74 11.85
N TYR A 15 -14.87 5.18 12.60
CA TYR A 15 -16.22 5.46 12.12
C TYR A 15 -16.53 6.96 12.16
N GLY A 16 -15.49 7.79 12.08
CA GLY A 16 -15.58 9.24 12.13
C GLY A 16 -15.03 9.87 13.39
N GLU A 17 -14.39 9.08 14.28
CA GLU A 17 -13.76 9.62 15.48
C GLU A 17 -12.52 10.46 15.12
N ILE A 18 -12.33 11.57 15.82
CA ILE A 18 -11.18 12.47 15.60
C ILE A 18 -9.84 11.87 16.05
N THR A 19 -9.86 10.77 16.81
CA THR A 19 -8.68 10.14 17.41
C THR A 19 -8.20 8.91 16.66
N LYS A 20 -8.95 8.42 15.66
CA LYS A 20 -8.66 7.16 15.00
C LYS A 20 -8.68 7.29 13.49
N GLY A 21 -7.68 6.70 12.83
CA GLY A 21 -7.64 6.46 11.40
C GLY A 21 -7.72 7.70 10.51
N ASN A 22 -7.44 8.90 11.03
CA ASN A 22 -7.48 10.11 10.24
C ASN A 22 -6.20 10.29 9.41
N TRP A 23 -6.30 11.02 8.31
CA TRP A 23 -5.09 11.54 7.69
C TRP A 23 -4.54 12.72 8.51
N ILE A 24 -3.23 12.89 8.51
CA ILE A 24 -2.55 14.05 9.12
C ILE A 24 -1.50 14.58 8.16
N SER A 25 -1.11 15.82 8.35
CA SER A 25 -0.03 16.43 7.56
C SER A 25 1.31 16.46 8.30
N GLY A 26 1.28 16.38 9.63
CA GLY A 26 2.42 16.65 10.50
C GLY A 26 2.66 18.14 10.75
N ILE A 27 1.79 19.01 10.23
CA ILE A 27 1.82 20.46 10.46
C ILE A 27 0.80 20.76 11.58
N PRO A 28 1.25 21.07 12.80
CA PRO A 28 0.34 21.18 13.96
C PRO A 28 -0.81 22.18 13.74
N PHE A 29 -0.56 23.28 13.06
CA PHE A 29 -1.60 24.27 12.76
C PHE A 29 -2.74 23.68 11.95
N ILE A 30 -2.45 22.82 10.97
CA ILE A 30 -3.46 22.20 10.09
C ILE A 30 -4.15 21.05 10.84
N ASP A 31 -3.37 20.20 11.47
CA ASP A 31 -3.88 18.99 12.09
C ASP A 31 -4.72 19.31 13.34
N ASN A 32 -4.26 20.24 14.18
CA ASN A 32 -4.98 20.66 15.38
C ASN A 32 -6.27 21.44 15.07
N ALA A 33 -6.28 22.23 13.99
CA ALA A 33 -7.50 22.92 13.57
C ALA A 33 -8.60 21.94 13.12
N ARG A 34 -8.21 20.75 12.62
CA ARG A 34 -9.13 19.73 12.09
C ARG A 34 -9.50 18.65 13.12
N LEU A 35 -8.55 18.21 13.92
CA LEU A 35 -8.69 17.04 14.80
C LEU A 35 -8.54 17.37 16.29
N GLY A 36 -8.28 18.63 16.63
CA GLY A 36 -7.89 19.01 17.98
C GLY A 36 -6.41 18.75 18.24
N ASP A 37 -5.96 19.12 19.44
CA ASP A 37 -4.54 19.03 19.79
C ASP A 37 -4.05 17.57 19.83
N GLN A 38 -3.25 17.21 18.83
CA GLN A 38 -2.71 15.85 18.68
C GLN A 38 -1.71 15.48 19.80
N SER A 39 -1.20 16.47 20.52
CA SER A 39 -0.35 16.24 21.70
C SER A 39 -1.10 15.64 22.88
N MET A 40 -2.41 15.80 22.93
CA MET A 40 -3.29 15.30 23.99
C MET A 40 -3.77 13.85 23.77
N LEU A 41 -3.43 13.23 22.64
CA LEU A 41 -3.79 11.83 22.40
C LEU A 41 -3.14 10.89 23.43
N PRO A 42 -3.81 9.81 23.83
CA PRO A 42 -3.21 8.74 24.62
C PRO A 42 -1.93 8.20 23.97
N THR A 43 -0.99 7.77 24.78
CA THR A 43 0.32 7.23 24.33
C THR A 43 0.14 6.09 23.34
N GLU A 44 -0.82 5.21 23.58
CA GLU A 44 -1.17 4.09 22.68
C GLU A 44 -1.51 4.53 21.24
N TYR A 45 -2.15 5.70 21.09
CA TYR A 45 -2.52 6.23 19.77
C TYR A 45 -1.37 7.01 19.12
N LYS A 46 -0.53 7.66 19.93
CA LYS A 46 0.66 8.39 19.44
C LYS A 46 1.77 7.46 18.96
N GLU A 47 2.02 6.38 19.73
CA GLU A 47 3.08 5.41 19.46
C GLU A 47 2.61 4.27 18.55
N ASN A 48 1.44 4.43 17.92
CA ASN A 48 0.96 3.46 16.96
C ASN A 48 1.90 3.40 15.75
N LYS A 49 2.33 2.20 15.35
CA LYS A 49 3.24 1.98 14.23
C LYS A 49 2.71 2.50 12.89
N GLY A 50 1.41 2.60 12.75
CA GLY A 50 0.76 3.19 11.58
C GLY A 50 0.79 4.72 11.56
N HIS A 51 1.43 5.39 12.53
CA HIS A 51 1.60 6.85 12.56
C HIS A 51 2.67 7.28 11.58
N ASN A 52 2.27 7.95 10.48
CA ASN A 52 3.16 8.37 9.41
C ASN A 52 2.93 9.82 9.03
N VAL A 53 4.00 10.58 8.83
CA VAL A 53 3.95 12.03 8.53
C VAL A 53 4.80 12.36 7.31
N TYR A 54 4.20 12.96 6.28
CA TYR A 54 4.90 13.28 5.03
C TYR A 54 4.89 14.77 4.66
N TYR A 55 4.32 15.64 5.49
CA TYR A 55 4.27 17.09 5.31
C TYR A 55 3.69 17.52 3.94
N PHE A 56 2.76 16.76 3.40
CA PHE A 56 2.23 16.93 2.04
C PHE A 56 3.26 16.80 0.91
N LEU A 57 4.52 16.52 1.18
CA LEU A 57 5.58 16.54 0.16
C LEU A 57 5.28 15.65 -1.06
N PRO A 58 4.93 14.36 -0.89
CA PRO A 58 4.56 13.53 -2.05
C PRO A 58 3.30 14.03 -2.75
N LEU A 59 2.30 14.50 -2.01
CA LEU A 59 1.06 15.02 -2.57
C LEU A 59 1.31 16.26 -3.43
N LEU A 60 2.10 17.21 -2.93
CA LEU A 60 2.44 18.44 -3.66
C LEU A 60 3.23 18.14 -4.92
N LEU A 61 4.23 17.25 -4.84
CA LEU A 61 4.96 16.80 -6.03
C LEU A 61 4.03 16.18 -7.07
N GLY A 62 3.07 15.33 -6.64
CA GLY A 62 2.07 14.75 -7.53
C GLY A 62 1.20 15.81 -8.21
N LEU A 63 0.72 16.81 -7.46
CA LEU A 63 -0.08 17.91 -8.00
C LEU A 63 0.73 18.78 -8.98
N ILE A 64 1.99 19.07 -8.67
CA ILE A 64 2.92 19.75 -9.58
C ILE A 64 3.09 18.95 -10.88
N GLY A 65 3.25 17.64 -10.77
CA GLY A 65 3.38 16.73 -11.92
C GLY A 65 2.13 16.71 -12.81
N ILE A 66 0.93 16.67 -12.19
CA ILE A 66 -0.34 16.78 -12.90
C ILE A 66 -0.42 18.10 -13.68
N PHE A 67 -0.17 19.21 -13.00
CA PHE A 67 -0.19 20.53 -13.63
C PHE A 67 0.80 20.63 -14.79
N TRP A 68 2.04 20.21 -14.57
CA TRP A 68 3.08 20.24 -15.61
C TRP A 68 2.74 19.35 -16.81
N GLN A 69 2.20 18.15 -16.57
CA GLN A 69 1.77 17.25 -17.64
C GLN A 69 0.65 17.86 -18.48
N LEU A 70 -0.37 18.44 -17.83
CA LEU A 70 -1.52 19.05 -18.52
C LEU A 70 -1.12 20.28 -19.36
N THR A 71 -0.18 21.08 -18.87
CA THR A 71 0.23 22.33 -19.54
C THR A 71 1.29 22.12 -20.61
N ARG A 72 1.81 20.88 -20.75
CA ARG A 72 2.89 20.63 -21.72
C ARG A 72 2.36 20.51 -23.14
N VAL A 73 2.78 21.44 -23.97
CA VAL A 73 2.56 21.43 -25.42
C VAL A 73 3.87 21.07 -26.11
N LYS A 74 3.85 20.17 -27.06
CA LYS A 74 4.99 19.81 -27.91
C LYS A 74 4.55 19.80 -29.37
N ASP A 75 5.29 20.49 -30.22
CA ASP A 75 5.03 20.58 -31.66
C ASP A 75 3.62 21.12 -32.00
N GLY A 76 3.08 22.04 -31.18
CA GLY A 76 1.73 22.61 -31.35
C GLY A 76 0.59 21.68 -30.92
N GLU A 77 0.88 20.45 -30.51
CA GLU A 77 -0.11 19.50 -30.01
C GLU A 77 -0.10 19.39 -28.49
N ALA A 78 -1.27 19.27 -27.89
CA ALA A 78 -1.47 19.02 -26.46
C ALA A 78 -1.15 17.56 -26.11
N LYS A 79 0.09 17.11 -26.43
CA LYS A 79 0.53 15.72 -26.14
C LYS A 79 0.48 15.40 -24.64
N GLY A 80 0.67 16.41 -23.79
CA GLY A 80 0.55 16.27 -22.35
C GLY A 80 -0.84 15.82 -21.92
N ALA A 81 -1.90 16.37 -22.50
CA ALA A 81 -3.28 16.02 -22.18
C ALA A 81 -3.63 14.57 -22.52
N LYS A 82 -3.13 14.04 -23.66
CA LYS A 82 -3.34 12.62 -24.03
C LYS A 82 -2.68 11.68 -23.03
N ASN A 83 -1.42 11.97 -22.65
CA ASN A 83 -0.69 11.18 -21.67
C ASN A 83 -1.32 11.30 -20.28
N PHE A 84 -1.80 12.48 -19.90
CA PHE A 84 -2.54 12.68 -18.67
C PHE A 84 -3.79 11.82 -18.63
N THR A 85 -4.56 11.76 -19.71
CA THR A 85 -5.78 10.94 -19.79
C THR A 85 -5.47 9.46 -19.51
N LEU A 86 -4.38 8.92 -20.05
CA LEU A 86 -3.97 7.54 -19.79
C LEU A 86 -3.63 7.30 -18.31
N THR A 87 -2.81 8.15 -17.73
CA THR A 87 -2.44 8.05 -16.31
C THR A 87 -3.66 8.27 -15.40
N PHE A 88 -4.53 9.21 -15.76
CA PHE A 88 -5.76 9.46 -15.03
C PHE A 88 -6.74 8.29 -15.08
N LEU A 89 -6.91 7.67 -16.24
CA LEU A 89 -7.75 6.47 -16.37
C LEU A 89 -7.17 5.32 -15.54
N LEU A 90 -5.85 5.14 -15.55
CA LEU A 90 -5.21 4.15 -14.69
C LEU A 90 -5.50 4.45 -13.21
N PHE A 91 -5.30 5.67 -12.76
CA PHE A 91 -5.59 6.11 -11.39
C PHE A 91 -7.05 5.92 -11.02
N PHE A 92 -7.97 6.36 -11.88
CA PHE A 92 -9.41 6.31 -11.64
C PHE A 92 -9.95 4.89 -11.64
N LEU A 93 -9.61 4.08 -12.66
CA LEU A 93 -10.15 2.74 -12.82
C LEU A 93 -9.61 1.77 -11.77
N THR A 94 -8.34 1.91 -11.36
CA THR A 94 -7.75 1.05 -10.32
C THR A 94 -7.96 1.58 -8.90
N GLY A 95 -8.60 2.71 -8.74
CA GLY A 95 -8.92 3.34 -7.46
C GLY A 95 -10.42 3.54 -7.27
N LEU A 96 -10.91 4.72 -7.64
CA LEU A 96 -12.28 5.13 -7.36
C LEU A 96 -13.32 4.20 -8.00
N ALA A 97 -13.07 3.70 -9.20
CA ALA A 97 -13.98 2.75 -9.86
C ALA A 97 -14.05 1.42 -9.08
N ILE A 98 -12.93 0.95 -8.49
CA ILE A 98 -12.91 -0.23 -7.62
C ILE A 98 -13.69 0.04 -6.33
N VAL A 99 -13.55 1.23 -5.72
CA VAL A 99 -14.34 1.60 -4.53
C VAL A 99 -15.84 1.50 -4.82
N ILE A 100 -16.28 2.06 -5.96
CA ILE A 100 -17.69 2.02 -6.39
C ILE A 100 -18.12 0.57 -6.67
N TYR A 101 -17.29 -0.20 -7.38
CA TYR A 101 -17.59 -1.59 -7.72
C TYR A 101 -17.71 -2.49 -6.50
N LEU A 102 -16.78 -2.39 -5.56
CA LEU A 102 -16.79 -3.20 -4.35
C LEU A 102 -17.93 -2.82 -3.39
N ASN A 103 -18.35 -1.56 -3.40
CA ASN A 103 -19.44 -1.03 -2.56
C ASN A 103 -19.42 -1.61 -1.13
N GLN A 104 -18.26 -1.54 -0.49
CA GLN A 104 -18.02 -2.16 0.82
C GLN A 104 -18.83 -1.46 1.90
N THR A 105 -19.41 -2.27 2.80
CA THR A 105 -20.06 -1.73 3.99
C THR A 105 -19.02 -1.15 4.95
N PRO A 106 -19.36 -0.12 5.77
CA PRO A 106 -18.43 0.45 6.74
C PRO A 106 -17.92 -0.55 7.79
N TYR A 107 -18.72 -1.56 8.12
CA TYR A 107 -18.42 -2.58 9.13
C TYR A 107 -17.73 -3.80 8.49
N GLN A 108 -16.50 -3.62 8.07
CA GLN A 108 -15.66 -4.70 7.54
C GLN A 108 -14.73 -5.25 8.64
N PRO A 109 -14.45 -6.56 8.67
CA PRO A 109 -13.52 -7.13 9.64
C PRO A 109 -12.06 -6.70 9.39
N ARG A 110 -11.75 -6.17 8.20
CA ARG A 110 -10.44 -5.64 7.83
C ARG A 110 -10.55 -4.60 6.72
N GLU A 111 -9.61 -3.69 6.66
CA GLU A 111 -9.43 -2.79 5.52
C GLU A 111 -8.97 -3.55 4.28
N ARG A 112 -9.42 -3.10 3.11
CA ARG A 112 -9.07 -3.68 1.79
C ARG A 112 -8.38 -2.67 0.89
N ASP A 113 -7.60 -1.79 1.45
CA ASP A 113 -6.85 -0.74 0.75
C ASP A 113 -5.85 -1.28 -0.28
N TYR A 114 -5.37 -2.52 -0.10
CA TYR A 114 -4.56 -3.20 -1.11
C TYR A 114 -5.26 -3.32 -2.48
N ALA A 115 -6.58 -3.29 -2.53
CA ALA A 115 -7.33 -3.30 -3.79
C ALA A 115 -7.10 -2.03 -4.62
N TYR A 116 -6.66 -0.94 -3.99
CA TYR A 116 -6.41 0.36 -4.62
C TYR A 116 -4.93 0.63 -4.92
N ALA A 117 -4.05 -0.35 -4.71
CA ALA A 117 -2.61 -0.20 -4.90
C ALA A 117 -2.23 0.31 -6.30
N GLY A 118 -2.98 -0.11 -7.34
CA GLY A 118 -2.80 0.38 -8.70
C GLY A 118 -2.97 1.90 -8.83
N SER A 119 -3.92 2.50 -8.12
CA SER A 119 -4.13 3.94 -8.13
C SER A 119 -2.99 4.70 -7.44
N PHE A 120 -2.44 4.15 -6.37
CA PHE A 120 -1.29 4.74 -5.69
C PHE A 120 -0.04 4.66 -6.57
N TYR A 121 0.15 3.55 -7.27
CA TYR A 121 1.21 3.42 -8.27
C TYR A 121 1.06 4.47 -9.40
N ALA A 122 -0.15 4.65 -9.93
CA ALA A 122 -0.42 5.69 -10.92
C ALA A 122 -0.12 7.10 -10.40
N PHE A 123 -0.45 7.39 -9.13
CA PHE A 123 -0.13 8.67 -8.51
C PHE A 123 1.39 8.89 -8.37
N CYS A 124 2.17 7.84 -8.12
CA CYS A 124 3.63 7.92 -8.09
C CYS A 124 4.24 8.34 -9.43
N ILE A 125 3.58 8.06 -10.57
CA ILE A 125 4.00 8.58 -11.88
C ILE A 125 3.95 10.11 -11.87
N TRP A 126 2.89 10.71 -11.32
CA TRP A 126 2.79 12.17 -11.21
C TRP A 126 3.79 12.76 -10.22
N ILE A 127 4.13 12.06 -9.14
CA ILE A 127 5.21 12.48 -8.23
C ILE A 127 6.52 12.56 -8.99
N GLY A 128 6.87 11.54 -9.79
CA GLY A 128 8.06 11.57 -10.64
C GLY A 128 8.03 12.69 -11.69
N LEU A 129 6.87 12.93 -12.33
CA LEU A 129 6.69 14.07 -13.24
C LEU A 129 6.81 15.42 -12.52
N GLY A 130 6.42 15.51 -11.25
CA GLY A 130 6.62 16.69 -10.41
C GLY A 130 8.10 17.04 -10.23
N VAL A 131 8.93 16.03 -9.99
CA VAL A 131 10.39 16.20 -9.92
C VAL A 131 10.93 16.72 -11.24
N LEU A 132 10.49 16.14 -12.38
CA LEU A 132 10.88 16.60 -13.71
C LEU A 132 10.42 18.05 -13.97
N ALA A 133 9.23 18.43 -13.50
CA ALA A 133 8.74 19.81 -13.59
C ALA A 133 9.64 20.79 -12.86
N LEU A 134 10.03 20.46 -11.64
CA LEU A 134 10.94 21.27 -10.83
C LEU A 134 12.31 21.42 -11.50
N ILE A 135 12.85 20.33 -12.06
CA ILE A 135 14.10 20.35 -12.82
C ILE A 135 13.97 21.25 -14.06
N ASP A 136 12.90 21.13 -14.83
CA ASP A 136 12.64 21.95 -16.02
C ASP A 136 12.56 23.44 -15.67
N TRP A 137 11.85 23.79 -14.59
CA TRP A 137 11.73 25.18 -14.15
C TRP A 137 13.04 25.75 -13.62
N CYS A 138 13.79 25.00 -12.81
CA CYS A 138 15.10 25.41 -12.34
C CYS A 138 16.11 25.58 -13.48
N SER A 139 16.12 24.65 -14.43
CA SER A 139 17.04 24.68 -15.58
C SER A 139 16.86 25.93 -16.45
N ARG A 140 15.63 26.43 -16.58
CA ARG A 140 15.35 27.67 -17.36
C ARG A 140 16.00 28.91 -16.75
N SER A 141 16.29 28.90 -15.45
CA SER A 141 16.93 30.00 -14.73
C SER A 141 18.47 29.98 -14.81
N VAL A 142 19.05 28.85 -15.23
CA VAL A 142 20.50 28.62 -15.27
C VAL A 142 20.99 28.71 -16.73
N LYS A 143 21.89 29.66 -17.02
CA LYS A 143 22.38 29.92 -18.40
C LYS A 143 23.42 28.88 -18.88
N SER A 144 24.21 28.30 -18.01
CA SER A 144 25.28 27.35 -18.35
C SER A 144 24.74 25.92 -18.44
N ASN A 145 25.07 25.19 -19.51
CA ASN A 145 24.68 23.79 -19.66
C ASN A 145 25.22 22.91 -18.52
N THR A 146 26.45 23.09 -18.09
CA THR A 146 27.02 22.39 -16.94
C THR A 146 26.29 22.75 -15.66
N GLY A 147 25.94 24.02 -15.47
CA GLY A 147 25.13 24.45 -14.31
C GLY A 147 23.74 23.84 -14.31
N GLN A 148 23.08 23.68 -15.45
CA GLN A 148 21.78 23.01 -15.58
C GLN A 148 21.86 21.54 -15.13
N VAL A 149 22.88 20.82 -15.57
CA VAL A 149 23.11 19.42 -15.17
C VAL A 149 23.34 19.31 -13.66
N ILE A 150 24.20 20.16 -13.10
CA ILE A 150 24.48 20.18 -11.66
C ILE A 150 23.19 20.49 -10.87
N ALA A 151 22.43 21.50 -11.26
CA ALA A 151 21.17 21.85 -10.62
C ALA A 151 20.14 20.71 -10.70
N ALA A 152 20.04 20.04 -11.85
CA ALA A 152 19.15 18.89 -12.04
C ALA A 152 19.52 17.73 -11.12
N VAL A 153 20.81 17.39 -11.02
CA VAL A 153 21.28 16.31 -10.14
C VAL A 153 21.03 16.64 -8.67
N LEU A 154 21.40 17.85 -8.24
CA LEU A 154 21.17 18.28 -6.86
C LEU A 154 19.68 18.25 -6.50
N LEU A 155 18.81 18.76 -7.38
CA LEU A 155 17.38 18.76 -7.14
C LEU A 155 16.81 17.33 -7.12
N ALA A 156 17.26 16.44 -8.01
CA ALA A 156 16.88 15.05 -7.99
C ALA A 156 17.27 14.36 -6.67
N VAL A 157 18.50 14.60 -6.18
CA VAL A 157 18.97 14.07 -4.89
C VAL A 157 18.13 14.60 -3.72
N VAL A 158 17.80 15.89 -3.71
CA VAL A 158 16.92 16.47 -2.67
C VAL A 158 15.53 15.84 -2.73
N CYS A 159 14.96 15.67 -3.93
CA CYS A 159 13.65 15.04 -4.09
C CYS A 159 13.64 13.56 -3.71
N LEU A 160 14.76 12.83 -3.78
CA LEU A 160 14.88 11.47 -3.24
C LEU A 160 14.70 11.41 -1.72
N GLY A 161 14.86 12.53 -1.02
CA GLY A 161 14.52 12.65 0.40
C GLY A 161 13.04 12.32 0.68
N VAL A 162 12.13 12.58 -0.26
CA VAL A 162 10.69 12.29 -0.09
C VAL A 162 10.41 10.79 0.00
N PRO A 163 10.79 9.95 -0.98
CA PRO A 163 10.60 8.51 -0.84
C PRO A 163 11.44 7.90 0.29
N ALA A 164 12.61 8.45 0.59
CA ALA A 164 13.42 8.00 1.73
C ALA A 164 12.71 8.25 3.07
N GLN A 165 12.10 9.42 3.25
CA GLN A 165 11.27 9.72 4.42
C GLN A 165 10.06 8.78 4.50
N MET A 166 9.35 8.57 3.38
CA MET A 166 8.23 7.63 3.34
C MET A 166 8.66 6.22 3.71
N ALA A 167 9.79 5.74 3.21
CA ALA A 167 10.32 4.43 3.54
C ALA A 167 10.70 4.32 5.02
N SER A 168 11.34 5.33 5.60
CA SER A 168 11.72 5.33 7.01
C SER A 168 10.52 5.35 7.96
N GLN A 169 9.46 6.06 7.60
CA GLN A 169 8.24 6.17 8.38
C GLN A 169 7.37 4.90 8.33
N ASN A 170 7.45 4.15 7.23
CA ASN A 170 6.65 2.94 7.05
C ASN A 170 7.41 1.65 7.38
N TRP A 171 8.69 1.72 7.72
CA TRP A 171 9.52 0.53 7.92
C TRP A 171 9.00 -0.37 9.03
N ASP A 172 8.65 0.22 10.16
CA ASP A 172 8.20 -0.50 11.36
C ASP A 172 6.83 -1.18 11.18
N ASP A 173 5.92 -0.57 10.39
CA ASP A 173 4.62 -1.15 10.07
C ASP A 173 4.73 -2.27 9.02
N HIS A 174 5.76 -2.26 8.18
CA HIS A 174 5.99 -3.24 7.12
C HIS A 174 6.98 -4.33 7.49
N ASP A 175 7.71 -4.19 8.59
CA ASP A 175 8.63 -5.21 9.07
C ASP A 175 7.86 -6.47 9.49
N ARG A 176 8.12 -7.56 8.77
CA ARG A 176 7.55 -8.89 9.00
C ARG A 176 8.56 -9.86 9.62
N SER A 177 9.76 -9.37 9.98
CA SER A 177 10.75 -10.17 10.67
C SER A 177 10.20 -10.73 11.99
N ASN A 178 10.57 -11.95 12.31
CA ASN A 178 10.14 -12.64 13.54
C ASN A 178 8.61 -12.84 13.71
N ARG A 179 7.83 -12.72 12.64
CA ARG A 179 6.38 -13.00 12.65
C ARG A 179 6.09 -14.43 12.24
N TYR A 180 6.28 -15.37 13.13
CA TYR A 180 6.11 -16.80 12.89
C TYR A 180 4.76 -17.36 13.35
N SER A 181 3.83 -16.53 13.82
CA SER A 181 2.54 -16.99 14.38
C SER A 181 1.74 -17.86 13.40
N CYS A 182 1.76 -17.54 12.11
CA CYS A 182 1.06 -18.31 11.08
C CYS A 182 1.68 -19.70 10.89
N ARG A 183 3.01 -19.78 10.82
CA ARG A 183 3.77 -21.03 10.75
C ARG A 183 3.53 -21.90 11.99
N ASP A 184 3.71 -21.30 13.17
CA ASP A 184 3.64 -22.03 14.44
C ASP A 184 2.22 -22.53 14.73
N PHE A 185 1.20 -21.72 14.41
CA PHE A 185 -0.20 -22.14 14.48
C PHE A 185 -0.47 -23.32 13.54
N GLY A 186 -0.05 -23.25 12.28
CA GLY A 186 -0.22 -24.32 11.30
C GLY A 186 0.50 -25.60 11.73
N ALA A 187 1.74 -25.49 12.24
CA ALA A 187 2.49 -26.63 12.75
C ALA A 187 1.81 -27.30 13.96
N ASN A 188 1.29 -26.50 14.90
CA ASN A 188 0.56 -27.02 16.06
C ASN A 188 -0.73 -27.73 15.65
N TYR A 189 -1.43 -27.18 14.65
CA TYR A 189 -2.65 -27.75 14.11
C TYR A 189 -2.39 -29.15 13.51
N LEU A 190 -1.37 -29.26 12.64
CA LEU A 190 -0.99 -30.54 12.04
C LEU A 190 -0.50 -31.55 13.08
N LYS A 191 0.34 -31.13 14.04
CA LYS A 191 0.86 -32.00 15.10
C LYS A 191 -0.20 -32.51 16.07
N SER A 192 -1.36 -31.89 16.14
CA SER A 192 -2.47 -32.36 16.98
C SER A 192 -3.36 -33.41 16.31
N CYS A 193 -3.13 -33.71 15.04
CA CYS A 193 -3.85 -34.74 14.31
C CYS A 193 -3.20 -36.10 14.50
N GLU A 194 -4.02 -37.18 14.41
CA GLU A 194 -3.52 -38.54 14.30
C GLU A 194 -2.79 -38.77 12.97
N THR A 195 -1.87 -39.71 12.94
CA THR A 195 -1.15 -40.08 11.72
C THR A 195 -2.10 -40.50 10.59
N GLN A 196 -1.79 -40.10 9.36
CA GLN A 196 -2.60 -40.38 8.15
C GLN A 196 -4.05 -39.87 8.23
N ALA A 197 -4.33 -38.90 9.09
CA ALA A 197 -5.66 -38.30 9.20
C ALA A 197 -6.01 -37.44 7.97
N ILE A 198 -7.30 -37.28 7.73
CA ILE A 198 -7.85 -36.28 6.80
C ILE A 198 -8.31 -35.09 7.62
N LEU A 199 -7.68 -33.94 7.38
CA LEU A 199 -7.97 -32.69 8.06
C LEU A 199 -8.81 -31.81 7.14
N PHE A 200 -10.05 -31.53 7.51
CA PHE A 200 -10.91 -30.60 6.80
C PHE A 200 -10.67 -29.17 7.29
N SER A 201 -10.33 -28.30 6.38
CA SER A 201 -10.15 -26.86 6.64
C SER A 201 -11.16 -26.02 5.83
N ASN A 202 -11.46 -24.81 6.29
CA ASN A 202 -12.43 -23.95 5.62
C ASN A 202 -11.82 -22.58 5.29
N GLY A 203 -11.68 -22.31 3.98
CA GLY A 203 -11.13 -21.05 3.49
C GLY A 203 -9.60 -20.99 3.48
N ASP A 204 -9.09 -19.91 2.94
CA ASP A 204 -7.67 -19.73 2.63
C ASP A 204 -6.81 -19.51 3.88
N ASN A 205 -7.34 -18.74 4.84
CA ASN A 205 -6.60 -18.37 6.04
C ASN A 205 -6.24 -19.56 6.92
N ASP A 206 -7.10 -20.57 6.95
CA ASP A 206 -6.85 -21.80 7.70
C ASP A 206 -5.98 -22.78 6.89
N THR A 207 -6.20 -22.88 5.58
CA THR A 207 -5.60 -23.89 4.72
C THR A 207 -4.14 -23.54 4.34
N PHE A 208 -3.84 -22.29 3.96
CA PHE A 208 -2.52 -21.94 3.47
C PHE A 208 -1.40 -22.10 4.50
N PRO A 209 -1.60 -21.78 5.79
CA PRO A 209 -0.63 -22.10 6.82
C PRO A 209 -0.35 -23.60 6.96
N LEU A 210 -1.36 -24.46 6.75
CA LEU A 210 -1.20 -25.91 6.81
C LEU A 210 -0.37 -26.40 5.62
N TRP A 211 -0.72 -25.99 4.40
CA TRP A 211 0.06 -26.33 3.21
C TRP A 211 1.50 -25.81 3.28
N TYR A 212 1.71 -24.57 3.75
CA TYR A 212 3.05 -24.06 3.96
C TYR A 212 3.86 -24.96 4.90
N ASN A 213 3.27 -25.40 6.01
CA ASN A 213 3.95 -26.30 6.95
C ASN A 213 4.23 -27.68 6.34
N GLN A 214 3.34 -28.21 5.50
CA GLN A 214 3.56 -29.49 4.83
C GLN A 214 4.65 -29.41 3.75
N GLU A 215 4.59 -28.38 2.88
CA GLU A 215 5.42 -28.30 1.68
C GLU A 215 6.80 -27.65 1.95
N VAL A 216 6.92 -26.79 2.97
CA VAL A 216 8.15 -26.03 3.24
C VAL A 216 8.82 -26.46 4.54
N GLU A 217 8.05 -26.66 5.59
CA GLU A 217 8.57 -27.03 6.92
C GLU A 217 8.56 -28.57 7.15
N GLU A 218 8.03 -29.34 6.21
CA GLU A 218 7.91 -30.81 6.25
C GLU A 218 7.20 -31.34 7.50
N VAL A 219 6.21 -30.61 8.01
CA VAL A 219 5.43 -30.95 9.18
C VAL A 219 4.09 -31.59 8.78
N GLY A 220 3.81 -32.82 9.25
CA GLY A 220 2.54 -33.52 9.00
C GLY A 220 2.32 -33.85 7.53
N THR A 221 3.39 -34.26 6.83
CA THR A 221 3.35 -34.64 5.41
C THR A 221 2.51 -35.89 5.13
N ASP A 222 2.27 -36.70 6.14
CA ASP A 222 1.39 -37.88 6.08
C ASP A 222 -0.11 -37.52 6.18
N LEU A 223 -0.44 -36.29 6.52
CA LEU A 223 -1.81 -35.84 6.67
C LEU A 223 -2.38 -35.33 5.32
N ARG A 224 -3.67 -35.56 5.12
CA ARG A 224 -4.38 -35.02 3.95
C ARG A 224 -5.18 -33.77 4.33
N VAL A 225 -4.65 -32.59 4.05
CA VAL A 225 -5.39 -31.34 4.24
C VAL A 225 -6.38 -31.15 3.09
N CYS A 226 -7.65 -31.05 3.42
CA CYS A 226 -8.76 -30.94 2.48
C CYS A 226 -9.52 -29.63 2.70
N ASN A 227 -9.44 -28.71 1.76
CA ASN A 227 -10.17 -27.44 1.82
C ASN A 227 -11.61 -27.62 1.35
N LEU A 228 -12.56 -27.37 2.24
CA LEU A 228 -13.99 -27.54 1.98
C LEU A 228 -14.50 -26.60 0.86
N SER A 229 -13.94 -25.39 0.74
CA SER A 229 -14.35 -24.46 -0.29
C SER A 229 -13.97 -24.94 -1.69
N TYR A 230 -12.83 -25.65 -1.83
CA TYR A 230 -12.37 -26.18 -3.12
C TYR A 230 -13.02 -27.51 -3.49
N LEU A 231 -13.64 -28.22 -2.55
CA LEU A 231 -14.42 -29.44 -2.83
C LEU A 231 -15.63 -29.20 -3.74
N GLN A 232 -15.94 -27.95 -4.06
CA GLN A 232 -16.96 -27.59 -5.04
C GLN A 232 -16.45 -27.66 -6.50
N THR A 233 -15.15 -27.97 -6.69
CA THR A 233 -14.51 -27.98 -8.02
C THR A 233 -14.02 -29.39 -8.39
N ASP A 234 -14.28 -29.80 -9.62
CA ASP A 234 -13.93 -31.13 -10.14
C ASP A 234 -12.42 -31.41 -10.11
N TRP A 235 -11.62 -30.39 -10.40
CA TRP A 235 -10.16 -30.51 -10.39
C TRP A 235 -9.61 -30.85 -9.01
N TYR A 236 -10.15 -30.19 -7.98
CA TYR A 236 -9.69 -30.41 -6.60
C TYR A 236 -10.13 -31.77 -6.07
N ILE A 237 -11.38 -32.18 -6.35
CA ILE A 237 -11.87 -33.53 -6.03
C ILE A 237 -10.98 -34.58 -6.69
N SER A 238 -10.64 -34.40 -7.98
CA SER A 238 -9.76 -35.32 -8.70
C SER A 238 -8.35 -35.35 -8.11
N GLN A 239 -7.83 -34.23 -7.62
CA GLN A 239 -6.56 -34.15 -6.93
C GLN A 239 -6.61 -34.88 -5.57
N MET A 240 -7.68 -34.69 -4.80
CA MET A 240 -7.84 -35.36 -3.49
C MET A 240 -7.94 -36.89 -3.59
N LYS A 241 -8.36 -37.42 -4.74
CA LYS A 241 -8.42 -38.89 -4.99
C LYS A 241 -7.06 -39.51 -5.30
N ARG A 242 -6.04 -38.71 -5.62
CA ARG A 242 -4.70 -39.23 -5.93
C ARG A 242 -3.95 -39.55 -4.64
N PRO A 243 -3.04 -40.55 -4.65
CA PRO A 243 -2.09 -40.71 -3.56
C PRO A 243 -1.34 -39.42 -3.29
N TYR A 244 -1.09 -39.09 -2.02
CA TYR A 244 -0.45 -37.84 -1.71
C TYR A 244 1.08 -37.87 -1.92
N TYR A 245 1.71 -38.98 -1.61
CA TYR A 245 3.12 -39.25 -1.91
C TYR A 245 3.28 -40.73 -2.26
#